data_7f7fdf05539b7ed47d8ee953f2bbe85d
#
_entry.id   7f7fdf05539b7ed47d8ee953f2bbe85d
#
_cell.length_a   1.000
_cell.length_b   1.000
_cell.length_c   1.000
_cell.angle_alpha   90.00
_cell.angle_beta   90.00
_cell.angle_gamma   90.00
#
_symmetry.space_group_name_H-M   'P 1'
#
loop_
_entity.id
_entity.type
_entity.pdbx_description
1 polymer ?
#
loop_
_entity_poly.entity_id
_entity_poly.type
_entity_poly.pdbx_seq_one_letter_code
_entity_poly.pdbx_strand_id
1 'polypeptide(L)'
;MVAARRPPRRWTLAVLLLAFLALAAVGSVSRFYTDLLWFREIDKTSLFWGMLRTKAFIGLLAGLGTAVIVGVNLWMVERLAPRYGLTVVARPQVERARAVLSPYLRPLRLGIAAFLGLVVGLQASGLWQTFLLWRNRVPFNQRDALFNRDVSFYIFELPFQRAVFGWLFTTLVLTTLLVAAGHYILGGIRPQAETNRIAAQAQSHLCVLLGLIVALKA
;
A
#
# COMPACT_ATOMS: atom_id res chain seq x y z
N MET A 1 -27.22 -11.04 -46.62
CA MET A 1 -27.01 -10.10 -45.51
C MET A 1 -26.31 -10.86 -44.37
N VAL A 2 -25.01 -10.66 -44.18
CA VAL A 2 -24.25 -11.29 -43.10
C VAL A 2 -24.48 -10.44 -41.85
N ALA A 3 -25.20 -10.99 -40.87
CA ALA A 3 -25.39 -10.32 -39.56
C ALA A 3 -24.04 -10.19 -38.84
N ALA A 4 -23.56 -8.97 -38.70
CA ALA A 4 -22.36 -8.68 -37.92
C ALA A 4 -22.58 -9.13 -36.47
N ARG A 5 -21.90 -10.18 -36.03
CA ARG A 5 -21.92 -10.65 -34.65
C ARG A 5 -21.37 -9.52 -33.75
N ARG A 6 -22.22 -8.94 -32.93
CA ARG A 6 -21.78 -7.97 -31.89
C ARG A 6 -20.80 -8.67 -30.97
N PRO A 7 -19.59 -8.11 -30.75
CA PRO A 7 -18.64 -8.70 -29.83
C PRO A 7 -19.25 -8.77 -28.41
N PRO A 8 -18.95 -9.82 -27.61
CA PRO A 8 -19.50 -9.93 -26.28
C PRO A 8 -19.07 -8.74 -25.42
N ARG A 9 -19.96 -8.22 -24.59
CA ARG A 9 -19.81 -6.99 -23.77
C ARG A 9 -18.47 -6.92 -23.00
N ARG A 10 -17.89 -8.06 -22.60
CA ARG A 10 -16.57 -8.16 -21.95
C ARG A 10 -15.41 -7.72 -22.85
N TRP A 11 -15.50 -7.96 -24.16
CA TRP A 11 -14.47 -7.52 -25.10
C TRP A 11 -14.53 -6.02 -25.34
N THR A 12 -15.73 -5.42 -25.40
CA THR A 12 -15.87 -3.97 -25.53
C THR A 12 -15.31 -3.25 -24.30
N LEU A 13 -15.54 -3.75 -23.09
CA LEU A 13 -14.94 -3.20 -21.88
C LEU A 13 -13.41 -3.32 -21.87
N ALA A 14 -12.87 -4.46 -22.31
CA ALA A 14 -11.43 -4.66 -22.42
C ALA A 14 -10.80 -3.69 -23.45
N VAL A 15 -11.43 -3.50 -24.60
CA VAL A 15 -10.96 -2.54 -25.62
C VAL A 15 -11.01 -1.12 -25.11
N LEU A 16 -12.08 -0.71 -24.41
CA LEU A 16 -12.19 0.63 -23.81
C LEU A 16 -11.12 0.85 -22.73
N LEU A 17 -10.87 -0.15 -21.88
CA LEU A 17 -9.81 -0.09 -20.89
C LEU A 17 -8.44 0.03 -21.52
N LEU A 18 -8.15 -0.76 -22.56
CA LEU A 18 -6.90 -0.69 -23.30
C LEU A 18 -6.72 0.65 -24.00
N ALA A 19 -7.77 1.20 -24.61
CA ALA A 19 -7.74 2.52 -25.23
C ALA A 19 -7.48 3.62 -24.19
N PHE A 20 -8.14 3.56 -23.02
CA PHE A 20 -7.90 4.48 -21.92
C PHE A 20 -6.45 4.40 -21.40
N LEU A 21 -5.94 3.18 -21.19
CA LEU A 21 -4.56 2.96 -20.76
C LEU A 21 -3.55 3.45 -21.81
N ALA A 22 -3.83 3.23 -23.09
CA ALA A 22 -2.99 3.73 -24.18
C ALA A 22 -2.95 5.27 -24.21
N LEU A 23 -4.10 5.94 -24.08
CA LEU A 23 -4.17 7.40 -24.01
C LEU A 23 -3.44 7.96 -22.79
N ALA A 24 -3.61 7.34 -21.63
CA ALA A 24 -2.89 7.71 -20.41
C ALA A 24 -1.37 7.50 -20.56
N ALA A 25 -0.95 6.42 -21.20
CA ALA A 25 0.46 6.13 -21.49
C ALA A 25 1.06 7.17 -22.45
N VAL A 26 0.35 7.55 -23.52
CA VAL A 26 0.80 8.59 -24.47
C VAL A 26 1.04 9.90 -23.73
N GLY A 27 0.09 10.35 -22.88
CA GLY A 27 0.26 11.57 -22.09
C GLY A 27 1.45 11.52 -21.13
N SER A 28 1.69 10.38 -20.50
CA SER A 28 2.80 10.19 -19.57
C SER A 28 4.16 10.16 -20.28
N VAL A 29 4.24 9.46 -21.42
CA VAL A 29 5.45 9.37 -22.26
C VAL A 29 5.76 10.73 -22.87
N SER A 30 4.74 11.46 -23.36
CA SER A 30 4.91 12.79 -23.90
C SER A 30 5.51 13.77 -22.88
N ARG A 31 4.96 13.81 -21.66
CA ARG A 31 5.51 14.65 -20.57
C ARG A 31 6.94 14.26 -20.23
N PHE A 32 7.19 12.96 -20.05
CA PHE A 32 8.53 12.46 -19.77
C PHE A 32 9.56 12.89 -20.84
N TYR A 33 9.18 12.77 -22.12
CA TYR A 33 10.03 13.12 -23.24
C TYR A 33 10.24 14.63 -23.34
N THR A 34 9.19 15.42 -23.14
CA THR A 34 9.29 16.89 -23.11
C THR A 34 10.18 17.37 -22.00
N ASP A 35 10.01 16.82 -20.77
CA ASP A 35 10.88 17.17 -19.64
C ASP A 35 12.35 16.80 -19.92
N LEU A 36 12.60 15.61 -20.50
CA LEU A 36 13.94 15.18 -20.86
C LEU A 36 14.58 16.11 -21.89
N LEU A 37 13.84 16.52 -22.93
CA LEU A 37 14.33 17.45 -23.95
C LEU A 37 14.65 18.82 -23.33
N TRP A 38 13.78 19.32 -22.46
CA TRP A 38 14.01 20.58 -21.77
C TRP A 38 15.28 20.56 -20.91
N PHE A 39 15.46 19.50 -20.10
CA PHE A 39 16.69 19.33 -19.30
C PHE A 39 17.94 19.15 -20.18
N ARG A 40 17.80 18.59 -21.36
CA ARG A 40 18.88 18.46 -22.33
C ARG A 40 19.28 19.81 -22.94
N GLU A 41 18.30 20.63 -23.27
CA GLU A 41 18.52 21.95 -23.87
C GLU A 41 19.29 22.89 -22.93
N ILE A 42 19.01 22.83 -21.63
CA ILE A 42 19.71 23.62 -20.62
C ILE A 42 20.99 22.95 -20.06
N ASP A 43 21.44 21.86 -20.68
CA ASP A 43 22.61 21.06 -20.28
C ASP A 43 22.59 20.55 -18.83
N LYS A 44 21.40 20.19 -18.33
CA LYS A 44 21.16 19.72 -16.96
C LYS A 44 20.55 18.30 -16.90
N THR A 45 20.89 17.44 -17.85
CA THR A 45 20.40 16.04 -17.92
C THR A 45 20.72 15.23 -16.67
N SER A 46 21.83 15.52 -16.00
CA SER A 46 22.21 14.88 -14.74
C SER A 46 21.19 15.10 -13.61
N LEU A 47 20.58 16.29 -13.55
CA LEU A 47 19.53 16.62 -12.58
C LEU A 47 18.25 15.85 -12.87
N PHE A 48 17.87 15.72 -14.14
CA PHE A 48 16.72 14.92 -14.55
C PHE A 48 16.84 13.47 -14.09
N TRP A 49 17.98 12.83 -14.38
CA TRP A 49 18.22 11.46 -13.95
C TRP A 49 18.35 11.32 -12.43
N GLY A 50 18.93 12.31 -11.75
CA GLY A 50 18.98 12.37 -10.28
C GLY A 50 17.60 12.39 -9.65
N MET A 51 16.71 13.25 -10.16
CA MET A 51 15.31 13.32 -9.75
C MET A 51 14.58 11.97 -9.97
N LEU A 52 14.76 11.39 -11.15
CA LEU A 52 14.09 10.12 -11.50
C LEU A 52 14.56 8.96 -10.62
N ARG A 53 15.87 8.84 -10.38
CA ARG A 53 16.45 7.84 -9.46
C ARG A 53 15.90 8.01 -8.05
N THR A 54 15.80 9.25 -7.56
CA THR A 54 15.27 9.53 -6.22
C THR A 54 13.79 9.15 -6.12
N LYS A 55 12.97 9.49 -7.12
CA LYS A 55 11.57 9.07 -7.21
C LYS A 55 11.43 7.56 -7.18
N ALA A 56 12.22 6.87 -8.02
CA ALA A 56 12.22 5.40 -8.09
C ALA A 56 12.67 4.78 -6.76
N PHE A 57 13.73 5.29 -6.13
CA PHE A 57 14.24 4.80 -4.85
C PHE A 57 13.18 4.89 -3.75
N ILE A 58 12.55 6.06 -3.58
CA ILE A 58 11.54 6.26 -2.53
C ILE A 58 10.29 5.43 -2.83
N GLY A 59 9.84 5.43 -4.08
CA GLY A 59 8.69 4.65 -4.50
C GLY A 59 8.89 3.15 -4.28
N LEU A 60 10.05 2.61 -4.66
CA LEU A 60 10.39 1.20 -4.44
C LEU A 60 10.52 0.88 -2.94
N LEU A 61 11.18 1.73 -2.16
CA LEU A 61 11.36 1.49 -0.72
C LEU A 61 10.01 1.46 0.01
N ALA A 62 9.16 2.46 -0.20
CA ALA A 62 7.84 2.53 0.43
C ALA A 62 6.90 1.44 -0.10
N GLY A 63 6.92 1.19 -1.42
CA GLY A 63 6.09 0.19 -2.06
C GLY A 63 6.42 -1.23 -1.63
N LEU A 64 7.70 -1.62 -1.67
CA LEU A 64 8.17 -2.93 -1.21
C LEU A 64 7.95 -3.09 0.29
N GLY A 65 8.22 -2.06 1.09
CA GLY A 65 7.95 -2.06 2.52
C GLY A 65 6.47 -2.35 2.82
N THR A 66 5.55 -1.64 2.15
CA THR A 66 4.11 -1.88 2.27
C THR A 66 3.73 -3.29 1.82
N ALA A 67 4.24 -3.76 0.67
CA ALA A 67 3.94 -5.09 0.15
C ALA A 67 4.41 -6.19 1.12
N VAL A 68 5.60 -6.04 1.72
CA VAL A 68 6.12 -6.98 2.71
C VAL A 68 5.27 -6.96 3.98
N ILE A 69 4.97 -5.78 4.54
CA ILE A 69 4.14 -5.67 5.76
C ILE A 69 2.78 -6.33 5.53
N VAL A 70 2.07 -5.96 4.48
CA VAL A 70 0.75 -6.52 4.16
C VAL A 70 0.85 -8.01 3.85
N GLY A 71 1.80 -8.42 3.01
CA GLY A 71 1.97 -9.81 2.57
C GLY A 71 2.29 -10.77 3.71
N VAL A 72 3.19 -10.38 4.63
CA VAL A 72 3.56 -11.17 5.82
C VAL A 72 2.35 -11.28 6.76
N ASN A 73 1.65 -10.18 7.04
CA ASN A 73 0.50 -10.22 7.95
C ASN A 73 -0.64 -11.05 7.37
N LEU A 74 -0.96 -10.94 6.08
CA LEU A 74 -1.95 -11.81 5.44
C LEU A 74 -1.51 -13.29 5.42
N TRP A 75 -0.21 -13.56 5.27
CA TRP A 75 0.32 -14.92 5.42
C TRP A 75 0.15 -15.43 6.85
N MET A 76 0.37 -14.59 7.87
CA MET A 76 0.13 -14.95 9.27
C MET A 76 -1.34 -15.27 9.52
N VAL A 77 -2.29 -14.53 8.93
CA VAL A 77 -3.72 -14.84 9.01
C VAL A 77 -4.01 -16.26 8.53
N GLU A 78 -3.44 -16.68 7.39
CA GLU A 78 -3.61 -18.04 6.87
C GLU A 78 -3.00 -19.10 7.79
N ARG A 79 -1.87 -18.80 8.43
CA ARG A 79 -1.17 -19.71 9.35
C ARG A 79 -1.86 -19.83 10.71
N LEU A 80 -2.39 -18.71 11.21
CA LEU A 80 -3.08 -18.61 12.49
C LEU A 80 -4.57 -18.99 12.39
N ALA A 81 -5.10 -19.16 11.17
CA ALA A 81 -6.48 -19.56 10.98
C ALA A 81 -6.75 -20.89 11.69
N PRO A 82 -7.76 -20.95 12.56
CA PRO A 82 -8.06 -22.15 13.31
C PRO A 82 -8.36 -23.30 12.35
N ARG A 83 -7.68 -24.42 12.50
CA ARG A 83 -8.01 -25.69 11.84
C ARG A 83 -9.16 -26.36 12.59
N TYR A 84 -10.32 -25.69 12.66
CA TYR A 84 -11.45 -26.30 13.34
C TYR A 84 -11.99 -27.47 12.51
N GLY A 85 -12.03 -28.66 13.12
CA GLY A 85 -12.86 -29.77 12.70
C GLY A 85 -14.34 -29.35 12.67
N LEU A 86 -15.13 -30.04 11.90
CA LEU A 86 -16.52 -29.81 11.46
C LEU A 86 -17.59 -29.71 12.57
N THR A 87 -17.25 -29.38 13.82
CA THR A 87 -18.18 -29.53 14.97
C THR A 87 -18.85 -28.26 15.46
N VAL A 88 -18.60 -27.09 14.84
CA VAL A 88 -19.28 -25.85 15.25
C VAL A 88 -20.09 -25.34 14.06
N VAL A 89 -21.40 -25.14 14.28
CA VAL A 89 -22.42 -24.63 13.35
C VAL A 89 -21.86 -23.48 12.48
N ALA A 90 -21.16 -23.86 11.41
CA ALA A 90 -20.71 -22.88 10.44
C ALA A 90 -21.87 -22.53 9.51
N ARG A 91 -22.08 -21.24 9.24
CA ARG A 91 -23.09 -20.85 8.25
C ARG A 91 -22.70 -21.43 6.90
N PRO A 92 -23.62 -22.07 6.15
CA PRO A 92 -23.34 -22.65 4.83
C PRO A 92 -22.71 -21.66 3.85
N GLN A 93 -22.96 -20.35 4.03
CA GLN A 93 -22.41 -19.26 3.21
C GLN A 93 -20.92 -19.02 3.46
N VAL A 94 -20.46 -19.07 4.73
CA VAL A 94 -19.05 -18.87 5.08
C VAL A 94 -18.21 -20.08 4.65
N GLU A 95 -18.76 -21.30 4.80
CA GLU A 95 -18.10 -22.52 4.32
C GLU A 95 -17.97 -22.54 2.80
N ARG A 96 -19.02 -22.15 2.08
CA ARG A 96 -18.95 -22.01 0.61
C ARG A 96 -17.93 -20.97 0.19
N ALA A 97 -17.93 -19.80 0.82
CA ALA A 97 -16.94 -18.75 0.54
C ALA A 97 -15.50 -19.24 0.81
N ARG A 98 -15.29 -19.96 1.92
CA ARG A 98 -13.99 -20.53 2.27
C ARG A 98 -13.57 -21.63 1.28
N ALA A 99 -14.47 -22.53 0.91
CA ALA A 99 -14.19 -23.58 -0.07
C ALA A 99 -13.82 -23.00 -1.44
N VAL A 100 -14.52 -21.97 -1.89
CA VAL A 100 -14.24 -21.27 -3.16
C VAL A 100 -12.96 -20.46 -3.11
N LEU A 101 -12.67 -19.79 -1.98
CA LEU A 101 -11.50 -18.92 -1.82
C LEU A 101 -10.21 -19.66 -1.50
N SER A 102 -10.30 -20.86 -0.87
CA SER A 102 -9.10 -21.58 -0.40
C SER A 102 -8.01 -21.80 -1.46
N PRO A 103 -8.30 -22.20 -2.72
CA PRO A 103 -7.28 -22.33 -3.74
C PRO A 103 -6.68 -20.99 -4.21
N TYR A 104 -7.42 -19.91 -4.00
CA TYR A 104 -7.04 -18.56 -4.44
C TYR A 104 -6.41 -17.70 -3.34
N LEU A 105 -6.33 -18.16 -2.09
CA LEU A 105 -5.79 -17.38 -0.97
C LEU A 105 -4.38 -16.87 -1.25
N ARG A 106 -3.49 -17.74 -1.75
CA ARG A 106 -2.10 -17.37 -2.05
C ARG A 106 -1.99 -16.31 -3.17
N PRO A 107 -2.59 -16.51 -4.36
CA PRO A 107 -2.54 -15.47 -5.39
C PRO A 107 -3.27 -14.18 -4.98
N LEU A 108 -4.38 -14.28 -4.23
CA LEU A 108 -5.11 -13.13 -3.72
C LEU A 108 -4.26 -12.29 -2.75
N ARG A 109 -3.59 -12.94 -1.79
CA ARG A 109 -2.66 -12.28 -0.87
C ARG A 109 -1.56 -11.54 -1.61
N LEU A 110 -0.90 -12.21 -2.56
CA LEU A 110 0.17 -11.62 -3.36
C LEU A 110 -0.36 -10.46 -4.21
N GLY A 111 -1.55 -10.61 -4.80
CA GLY A 111 -2.20 -9.56 -5.57
C GLY A 111 -2.54 -8.33 -4.72
N ILE A 112 -3.11 -8.52 -3.53
CA ILE A 112 -3.43 -7.41 -2.60
C ILE A 112 -2.13 -6.73 -2.15
N ALA A 113 -1.11 -7.48 -1.74
CA ALA A 113 0.15 -6.92 -1.29
C ALA A 113 0.86 -6.15 -2.40
N ALA A 114 0.92 -6.70 -3.61
CA ALA A 114 1.53 -6.06 -4.77
C ALA A 114 0.74 -4.80 -5.19
N PHE A 115 -0.58 -4.86 -5.21
CA PHE A 115 -1.43 -3.72 -5.56
C PHE A 115 -1.26 -2.56 -4.57
N LEU A 116 -1.35 -2.84 -3.26
CA LEU A 116 -1.15 -1.80 -2.24
C LEU A 116 0.28 -1.28 -2.25
N GLY A 117 1.27 -2.14 -2.42
CA GLY A 117 2.66 -1.73 -2.59
C GLY A 117 2.85 -0.81 -3.79
N LEU A 118 2.26 -1.13 -4.93
CA LEU A 118 2.31 -0.29 -6.13
C LEU A 118 1.66 1.08 -5.88
N VAL A 119 0.44 1.11 -5.33
CA VAL A 119 -0.29 2.36 -5.07
C VAL A 119 0.48 3.25 -4.10
N VAL A 120 0.95 2.70 -2.98
CA VAL A 120 1.71 3.44 -1.98
C VAL A 120 3.07 3.87 -2.53
N GLY A 121 3.74 3.02 -3.29
CA GLY A 121 5.01 3.34 -3.94
C GLY A 121 4.90 4.51 -4.93
N LEU A 122 3.85 4.51 -5.75
CA LEU A 122 3.57 5.61 -6.68
C LEU A 122 3.31 6.93 -5.94
N GLN A 123 2.54 6.90 -4.86
CA GLN A 123 2.29 8.09 -4.03
C GLN A 123 3.58 8.58 -3.36
N ALA A 124 4.36 7.67 -2.76
CA ALA A 124 5.60 8.00 -2.08
C ALA A 124 6.66 8.59 -3.02
N SER A 125 6.67 8.20 -4.29
CA SER A 125 7.58 8.77 -5.30
C SER A 125 7.42 10.29 -5.44
N GLY A 126 6.22 10.85 -5.14
CA GLY A 126 5.96 12.28 -5.11
C GLY A 126 6.71 13.04 -3.99
N LEU A 127 7.18 12.33 -2.97
CA LEU A 127 7.90 12.92 -1.82
C LEU A 127 9.41 13.11 -2.07
N TRP A 128 9.86 12.98 -3.31
CA TRP A 128 11.27 13.08 -3.68
C TRP A 128 11.91 14.41 -3.27
N GLN A 129 11.20 15.54 -3.36
CA GLN A 129 11.68 16.85 -2.92
C GLN A 129 11.88 16.88 -1.40
N THR A 130 10.90 16.42 -0.64
CA THR A 130 10.97 16.34 0.82
C THR A 130 12.16 15.51 1.28
N PHE A 131 12.43 14.38 0.59
CA PHE A 131 13.60 13.53 0.86
C PHE A 131 14.91 14.24 0.54
N LEU A 132 15.00 14.91 -0.62
CA LEU A 132 16.24 15.63 -1.00
C LEU A 132 16.50 16.82 -0.08
N LEU A 133 15.48 17.55 0.34
CA LEU A 133 15.61 18.63 1.33
C LEU A 133 16.10 18.09 2.66
N TRP A 134 15.54 16.98 3.16
CA TRP A 134 16.01 16.34 4.37
C TRP A 134 17.46 15.85 4.24
N ARG A 135 17.80 15.21 3.12
CA ARG A 135 19.16 14.68 2.90
C ARG A 135 20.23 15.76 2.83
N ASN A 136 19.90 16.91 2.25
CA ASN A 136 20.81 18.03 2.05
C ASN A 136 20.54 19.20 3.00
N ARG A 137 19.99 18.91 4.18
CA ARG A 137 19.68 19.93 5.18
C ARG A 137 20.92 20.67 5.65
N VAL A 138 20.76 21.95 5.88
CA VAL A 138 21.79 22.85 6.45
C VAL A 138 21.22 23.56 7.67
N PRO A 139 22.01 23.78 8.73
CA PRO A 139 21.56 24.54 9.89
C PRO A 139 21.43 26.03 9.54
N PHE A 140 20.39 26.68 10.08
CA PHE A 140 20.23 28.14 9.95
C PHE A 140 20.89 28.91 11.09
N ASN A 141 21.32 28.20 12.15
CA ASN A 141 21.87 28.78 13.38
C ASN A 141 20.92 29.79 14.07
N GLN A 142 19.64 29.68 13.80
CA GLN A 142 18.58 30.41 14.46
C GLN A 142 17.71 29.41 15.22
N ARG A 143 17.54 29.62 16.53
CA ARG A 143 16.75 28.75 17.37
C ARG A 143 15.36 29.34 17.58
N ASP A 144 14.37 28.48 17.51
CA ASP A 144 13.01 28.77 17.86
C ASP A 144 12.87 29.01 19.37
N ALA A 145 12.13 30.06 19.75
CA ALA A 145 11.99 30.51 21.12
C ALA A 145 11.19 29.53 22.01
N LEU A 146 10.31 28.69 21.40
CA LEU A 146 9.42 27.80 22.14
C LEU A 146 10.09 26.45 22.46
N PHE A 147 10.69 25.80 21.44
CA PHE A 147 11.27 24.45 21.55
C PHE A 147 12.80 24.46 21.55
N ASN A 148 13.42 25.62 21.42
CA ASN A 148 14.89 25.77 21.37
C ASN A 148 15.57 24.92 20.27
N ARG A 149 14.82 24.58 19.19
CA ARG A 149 15.30 23.86 18.03
C ARG A 149 15.70 24.83 16.93
N ASP A 150 16.71 24.41 16.13
CA ASP A 150 17.07 25.18 14.93
C ASP A 150 15.87 25.22 13.97
N VAL A 151 15.63 26.39 13.37
CA VAL A 151 14.50 26.61 12.43
C VAL A 151 14.58 25.66 11.23
N SER A 152 15.79 25.24 10.83
CA SER A 152 16.01 24.25 9.78
C SER A 152 15.31 22.92 10.03
N PHE A 153 15.10 22.53 11.30
CA PHE A 153 14.36 21.32 11.67
C PHE A 153 12.93 21.34 11.11
N TYR A 154 12.23 22.46 11.24
CA TYR A 154 10.85 22.58 10.79
C TYR A 154 10.70 22.57 9.28
N ILE A 155 11.72 22.99 8.56
CA ILE A 155 11.74 23.09 7.09
C ILE A 155 12.20 21.79 6.45
N PHE A 156 13.22 21.14 7.00
CA PHE A 156 13.86 20.00 6.36
C PHE A 156 13.54 18.67 7.02
N GLU A 157 13.54 18.59 8.33
CA GLU A 157 13.42 17.30 9.04
C GLU A 157 11.96 16.94 9.32
N LEU A 158 11.20 17.87 9.87
CA LEU A 158 9.81 17.63 10.26
C LEU A 158 8.90 17.18 9.12
N PRO A 159 8.97 17.76 7.89
CA PRO A 159 8.16 17.28 6.77
C PRO A 159 8.49 15.84 6.37
N PHE A 160 9.77 15.48 6.41
CA PHE A 160 10.21 14.11 6.10
C PHE A 160 9.76 13.12 7.18
N GLN A 161 9.93 13.47 8.45
CA GLN A 161 9.46 12.65 9.57
C GLN A 161 7.94 12.43 9.50
N ARG A 162 7.17 13.48 9.21
CA ARG A 162 5.71 13.38 9.00
C ARG A 162 5.34 12.48 7.83
N ALA A 163 6.09 12.52 6.75
CA ALA A 163 5.86 11.65 5.60
C ALA A 163 6.11 10.18 5.94
N VAL A 164 7.21 9.86 6.63
CA VAL A 164 7.52 8.49 7.09
C VAL A 164 6.48 8.00 8.09
N PHE A 165 6.13 8.84 9.06
CA PHE A 165 5.09 8.55 10.05
C PHE A 165 3.75 8.26 9.37
N GLY A 166 3.31 9.14 8.46
CA GLY A 166 2.05 8.99 7.74
C GLY A 166 2.01 7.71 6.90
N TRP A 167 3.12 7.36 6.25
CA TRP A 167 3.25 6.11 5.50
C TRP A 167 3.11 4.88 6.40
N LEU A 168 3.86 4.83 7.52
CA LEU A 168 3.78 3.71 8.47
C LEU A 168 2.39 3.60 9.08
N PHE A 169 1.81 4.70 9.55
CA PHE A 169 0.50 4.73 10.16
C PHE A 169 -0.58 4.22 9.20
N THR A 170 -0.62 4.75 7.97
CA THR A 170 -1.58 4.32 6.95
C THR A 170 -1.40 2.84 6.60
N THR A 171 -0.15 2.39 6.43
CA THR A 171 0.15 0.98 6.13
C THR A 171 -0.31 0.06 7.25
N LEU A 172 -0.05 0.40 8.52
CA LEU A 172 -0.48 -0.39 9.68
C LEU A 172 -2.00 -0.43 9.82
N VAL A 173 -2.69 0.71 9.63
CA VAL A 173 -4.16 0.76 9.69
C VAL A 173 -4.78 -0.11 8.60
N LEU A 174 -4.33 0.05 7.35
CA LEU A 174 -4.82 -0.78 6.24
C LEU A 174 -4.52 -2.27 6.47
N THR A 175 -3.32 -2.59 6.95
CA THR A 175 -2.95 -3.97 7.29
C THR A 175 -3.87 -4.54 8.37
N THR A 176 -4.16 -3.77 9.42
CA THR A 176 -5.05 -4.20 10.51
C THR A 176 -6.47 -4.49 10.00
N LEU A 177 -7.01 -3.64 9.13
CA LEU A 177 -8.31 -3.85 8.52
C LEU A 177 -8.34 -5.12 7.65
N LEU A 178 -7.30 -5.33 6.83
CA LEU A 178 -7.17 -6.52 6.00
C LEU A 178 -7.00 -7.80 6.84
N VAL A 179 -6.23 -7.75 7.91
CA VAL A 179 -6.05 -8.85 8.87
C VAL A 179 -7.36 -9.18 9.57
N ALA A 180 -8.13 -8.17 10.01
CA ALA A 180 -9.44 -8.38 10.62
C ALA A 180 -10.42 -9.04 9.63
N ALA A 181 -10.48 -8.54 8.39
CA ALA A 181 -11.28 -9.14 7.32
C ALA A 181 -10.83 -10.58 7.01
N GLY A 182 -9.52 -10.84 6.93
CA GLY A 182 -8.96 -12.16 6.71
C GLY A 182 -9.33 -13.14 7.83
N HIS A 183 -9.18 -12.74 9.09
CA HIS A 183 -9.61 -13.57 10.25
C HIS A 183 -11.13 -13.78 10.26
N TYR A 184 -11.94 -12.81 9.85
CA TYR A 184 -13.37 -12.97 9.70
C TYR A 184 -13.71 -14.03 8.63
N ILE A 185 -13.12 -13.94 7.44
CA ILE A 185 -13.35 -14.89 6.34
C ILE A 185 -12.87 -16.30 6.71
N LEU A 186 -11.75 -16.42 7.40
CA LEU A 186 -11.19 -17.71 7.81
C LEU A 186 -11.74 -18.26 9.13
N GLY A 187 -12.75 -17.58 9.71
CA GLY A 187 -13.47 -18.07 10.90
C GLY A 187 -12.73 -17.84 12.24
N GLY A 188 -11.71 -16.97 12.24
CA GLY A 188 -11.06 -16.51 13.47
C GLY A 188 -11.88 -15.49 14.26
N ILE A 189 -12.79 -14.77 13.58
CA ILE A 189 -13.75 -13.83 14.18
C ILE A 189 -15.16 -14.31 13.87
N ARG A 190 -15.97 -14.55 14.91
CA ARG A 190 -17.33 -15.12 14.85
C ARG A 190 -18.31 -14.30 15.68
N PRO A 191 -18.83 -13.18 15.16
CA PRO A 191 -19.66 -12.26 15.94
C PRO A 191 -20.95 -12.88 16.50
N GLN A 192 -21.44 -13.98 15.87
CA GLN A 192 -22.67 -14.64 16.24
C GLN A 192 -22.48 -15.82 17.20
N ALA A 193 -21.27 -16.17 17.59
CA ALA A 193 -21.03 -17.20 18.59
C ALA A 193 -21.38 -16.66 19.97
N GLU A 194 -22.06 -17.50 20.78
CA GLU A 194 -22.42 -17.13 22.16
C GLU A 194 -21.17 -16.98 23.04
N THR A 195 -20.18 -17.87 22.82
CA THR A 195 -18.91 -17.88 23.54
C THR A 195 -17.74 -17.88 22.53
N ASN A 196 -16.57 -17.37 22.94
CA ASN A 196 -15.34 -17.35 22.14
C ASN A 196 -15.52 -16.70 20.75
N ARG A 197 -16.10 -15.50 20.73
CA ARG A 197 -16.36 -14.74 19.49
C ARG A 197 -15.11 -14.46 18.66
N ILE A 198 -13.95 -14.34 19.30
CA ILE A 198 -12.67 -14.12 18.66
C ILE A 198 -11.71 -15.21 19.12
N ALA A 199 -11.11 -15.93 18.19
CA ALA A 199 -10.09 -16.93 18.50
C ALA A 199 -8.85 -16.25 19.12
N ALA A 200 -8.22 -16.88 20.12
CA ALA A 200 -7.08 -16.32 20.84
C ALA A 200 -5.95 -15.85 19.90
N GLN A 201 -5.68 -16.63 18.84
CA GLN A 201 -4.66 -16.29 17.83
C GLN A 201 -5.03 -15.03 17.04
N ALA A 202 -6.31 -14.87 16.65
CA ALA A 202 -6.79 -13.68 15.95
C ALA A 202 -6.75 -12.46 16.87
N GLN A 203 -7.13 -12.63 18.13
CA GLN A 203 -7.07 -11.58 19.15
C GLN A 203 -5.64 -11.11 19.37
N SER A 204 -4.69 -12.03 19.61
CA SER A 204 -3.28 -11.69 19.80
C SER A 204 -2.70 -10.94 18.59
N HIS A 205 -2.99 -11.40 17.36
CA HIS A 205 -2.52 -10.76 16.14
C HIS A 205 -3.04 -9.33 16.01
N LEU A 206 -4.35 -9.12 16.22
CA LEU A 206 -4.95 -7.79 16.17
C LEU A 206 -4.45 -6.89 17.30
N CYS A 207 -4.27 -7.41 18.52
CA CYS A 207 -3.72 -6.65 19.63
C CYS A 207 -2.29 -6.17 19.36
N VAL A 208 -1.44 -6.99 18.71
CA VAL A 208 -0.08 -6.58 18.33
C VAL A 208 -0.14 -5.43 17.31
N LEU A 209 -0.96 -5.54 16.27
CA LEU A 209 -1.09 -4.48 15.25
C LEU A 209 -1.64 -3.19 15.85
N LEU A 210 -2.67 -3.27 16.68
CA LEU A 210 -3.22 -2.10 17.38
C LEU A 210 -2.19 -1.49 18.34
N GLY A 211 -1.45 -2.32 19.06
CA GLY A 211 -0.36 -1.87 19.91
C GLY A 211 0.72 -1.12 19.14
N LEU A 212 1.11 -1.60 17.96
CA LEU A 212 2.05 -0.90 17.07
C LEU A 212 1.52 0.45 16.59
N ILE A 213 0.22 0.54 16.25
CA ILE A 213 -0.42 1.79 15.85
C ILE A 213 -0.41 2.81 17.00
N VAL A 214 -0.73 2.36 18.23
CA VAL A 214 -0.71 3.21 19.42
C VAL A 214 0.72 3.64 19.73
N ALA A 215 1.67 2.72 19.73
CA ALA A 215 3.09 3.02 19.98
C ALA A 215 3.68 4.01 18.94
N LEU A 216 3.21 3.95 17.70
CA LEU A 216 3.62 4.91 16.68
C LEU A 216 3.06 6.32 16.96
N LYS A 217 1.93 6.43 17.66
CA LYS A 217 1.28 7.70 17.99
C LYS A 217 1.76 8.32 19.29
N ALA A 218 2.36 7.52 20.17
CA ALA A 218 2.91 7.97 21.45
C ALA A 218 4.24 8.71 21.28
#